data_ff550bbe3eb06b40d2da2d6eb755e8d5
#
_entry.id   ff550bbe3eb06b40d2da2d6eb755e8d5
#
_cell.length_a   1.000
_cell.length_b   1.000
_cell.length_c   1.000
_cell.angle_alpha   90.00
_cell.angle_beta   90.00
_cell.angle_gamma   90.00
#
_symmetry.space_group_name_H-M   'P 1'
#
loop_
_entity.id
_entity.type
_entity.pdbx_description
1 polymer ?
#
loop_
_entity_poly.entity_id
_entity_poly.type
_entity_poly.pdbx_seq_one_letter_code
_entity_poly.pdbx_strand_id
1 'polypeptide(L)'
;MTDFSPRERARPRNEYPVRVVGSERFRVSTARGSGWVPVYRSAGEALDHRVSRVVIVLHGRLRDADAYLLSAQRALAAADVDPDDTLLLVPQFLASADIAAHGLDADALHWDWTSWMGGDDALGPAPLSSFDVLDSLIEAVADRSRFAALREVVIAGHSGGAQVAHRYAVVGRAAALLEQQGVPCRYVIANPSSYVYFDKLRPDGQGGFSPVDERDCAGVDTWKYGIHEPPRYASSAAFATLEQRYVSSDVIYLLGGADCDPQHQALDRSCAANAQGPHRLARGLAYVAYLRTRHPQLGHRCWEVPGVGHNGEGMFNSAEGLLALFDAKARADWVDAGGLASQAQSDPSEGGATE
;
A
#
# COMPACT_ATOMS: atom_id res chain seq x y z
N MET A 1 -50.67 12.47 -5.72
CA MET A 1 -49.69 11.37 -5.56
C MET A 1 -48.47 11.75 -6.40
N THR A 2 -47.50 12.37 -5.78
CA THR A 2 -46.22 12.79 -6.42
C THR A 2 -45.23 11.65 -6.25
N ASP A 3 -44.91 11.04 -7.37
CA ASP A 3 -43.93 9.98 -7.52
C ASP A 3 -42.53 10.53 -7.23
N PHE A 4 -41.96 10.19 -6.08
CA PHE A 4 -40.56 10.49 -5.76
C PHE A 4 -39.68 9.45 -6.45
N SER A 5 -39.14 9.81 -7.61
CA SER A 5 -38.04 9.09 -8.25
C SER A 5 -36.90 8.85 -7.24
N PRO A 6 -36.37 7.62 -7.13
CA PRO A 6 -35.25 7.34 -6.26
C PRO A 6 -34.05 8.17 -6.72
N ARG A 7 -33.51 9.03 -5.86
CA ARG A 7 -32.23 9.72 -6.11
C ARG A 7 -31.19 8.66 -6.44
N GLU A 8 -30.69 8.64 -7.68
CA GLU A 8 -29.52 7.86 -8.06
C GLU A 8 -28.40 8.20 -7.05
N ARG A 9 -27.99 7.20 -6.27
CA ARG A 9 -26.82 7.36 -5.40
C ARG A 9 -25.62 7.57 -6.33
N ALA A 10 -24.94 8.69 -6.18
CA ALA A 10 -23.72 8.96 -6.94
C ALA A 10 -22.75 7.76 -6.77
N ARG A 11 -22.21 7.28 -7.89
CA ARG A 11 -21.24 6.17 -7.89
C ARG A 11 -20.03 6.53 -7.01
N PRO A 12 -19.45 5.57 -6.28
CA PRO A 12 -18.19 5.78 -5.56
C PRO A 12 -17.09 6.29 -6.48
N ARG A 13 -16.22 7.16 -5.99
CA ARG A 13 -15.17 7.78 -6.81
C ARG A 13 -14.23 6.78 -7.49
N ASN A 14 -14.01 5.63 -6.88
CA ASN A 14 -13.20 4.55 -7.47
C ASN A 14 -13.91 3.78 -8.60
N GLU A 15 -15.19 4.00 -8.82
CA GLU A 15 -15.97 3.38 -9.89
C GLU A 15 -16.10 4.26 -11.15
N TYR A 16 -15.25 5.29 -11.25
CA TYR A 16 -15.06 6.05 -12.47
C TYR A 16 -13.75 5.66 -13.13
N PRO A 17 -13.67 5.75 -14.47
CA PRO A 17 -12.41 5.57 -15.17
C PRO A 17 -11.32 6.52 -14.67
N VAL A 18 -10.08 6.05 -14.68
CA VAL A 18 -8.92 6.91 -14.39
C VAL A 18 -8.80 8.01 -15.44
N ARG A 19 -8.19 9.12 -15.06
CA ARG A 19 -7.99 10.24 -16.00
C ARG A 19 -6.84 9.97 -16.96
N VAL A 20 -5.81 9.30 -16.49
CA VAL A 20 -4.57 9.05 -17.24
C VAL A 20 -4.19 7.59 -17.09
N VAL A 21 -3.74 6.98 -18.17
CA VAL A 21 -3.15 5.64 -18.20
C VAL A 21 -1.68 5.78 -18.60
N GLY A 22 -0.79 5.08 -17.92
CA GLY A 22 0.64 5.07 -18.20
C GLY A 22 0.93 4.58 -19.63
N SER A 23 1.89 5.19 -20.27
CA SER A 23 2.26 4.86 -21.65
C SER A 23 3.20 3.66 -21.78
N GLU A 24 3.97 3.35 -20.73
CA GLU A 24 4.86 2.19 -20.73
C GLU A 24 4.08 0.93 -20.39
N ARG A 25 4.27 -0.10 -21.22
CA ARG A 25 3.59 -1.38 -21.10
C ARG A 25 4.54 -2.41 -20.52
N PHE A 26 4.29 -2.80 -19.30
CA PHE A 26 5.05 -3.86 -18.66
C PHE A 26 4.36 -5.21 -18.87
N ARG A 27 5.03 -6.14 -19.57
CA ARG A 27 4.49 -7.47 -19.85
C ARG A 27 4.66 -8.39 -18.65
N VAL A 28 3.57 -9.05 -18.29
CA VAL A 28 3.50 -10.07 -17.24
C VAL A 28 3.18 -11.41 -17.91
N SER A 29 3.96 -12.44 -17.62
CA SER A 29 3.77 -13.78 -18.19
C SER A 29 4.01 -14.83 -17.13
N THR A 30 3.07 -15.77 -17.01
CA THR A 30 3.15 -16.94 -16.13
C THR A 30 2.66 -18.17 -16.87
N ALA A 31 2.71 -19.33 -16.25
CA ALA A 31 2.09 -20.55 -16.81
C ALA A 31 0.56 -20.42 -17.01
N ARG A 32 -0.09 -19.39 -16.41
CA ARG A 32 -1.52 -19.13 -16.51
C ARG A 32 -1.91 -18.21 -17.68
N GLY A 33 -0.94 -17.68 -18.39
CA GLY A 33 -1.13 -16.78 -19.51
C GLY A 33 -0.28 -15.53 -19.41
N SER A 34 -0.61 -14.53 -20.20
CA SER A 34 0.12 -13.26 -20.24
C SER A 34 -0.80 -12.08 -20.52
N GLY A 35 -0.32 -10.90 -20.15
CA GLY A 35 -0.93 -9.63 -20.43
C GLY A 35 0.07 -8.51 -20.12
N TRP A 36 -0.37 -7.26 -20.13
CA TRP A 36 0.46 -6.13 -19.74
C TRP A 36 -0.29 -5.21 -18.77
N VAL A 37 0.47 -4.51 -17.94
CA VAL A 37 -0.02 -3.42 -17.09
C VAL A 37 0.71 -2.13 -17.47
N PRO A 38 0.06 -0.95 -17.34
CA PRO A 38 0.78 0.30 -17.42
C PRO A 38 1.74 0.42 -16.24
N VAL A 39 2.95 0.90 -16.49
CA VAL A 39 3.92 1.25 -15.45
C VAL A 39 4.43 2.65 -15.72
N TYR A 40 4.42 3.47 -14.68
CA TYR A 40 5.11 4.75 -14.70
C TYR A 40 6.52 4.57 -14.16
N ARG A 41 7.47 5.27 -14.75
CA ARG A 41 8.89 5.15 -14.45
C ARG A 41 9.52 6.53 -14.31
N SER A 42 10.40 6.73 -13.31
CA SER A 42 11.05 8.03 -13.08
C SER A 42 12.21 8.33 -14.03
N ALA A 43 12.84 7.31 -14.61
CA ALA A 43 14.02 7.43 -15.46
C ALA A 43 13.99 6.44 -16.62
N GLY A 44 14.65 6.77 -17.73
CA GLY A 44 14.79 5.89 -18.88
C GLY A 44 15.69 4.69 -18.62
N GLU A 45 15.54 3.62 -19.42
CA GLU A 45 16.27 2.36 -19.27
C GLU A 45 17.79 2.49 -19.40
N ALA A 46 18.27 3.54 -20.06
CA ALA A 46 19.72 3.78 -20.21
C ALA A 46 20.48 3.93 -18.87
N LEU A 47 19.77 4.27 -17.79
CA LEU A 47 20.35 4.43 -16.46
C LEU A 47 20.27 3.17 -15.56
N ASP A 48 19.64 2.10 -16.02
CA ASP A 48 19.38 0.90 -15.20
C ASP A 48 20.65 0.32 -14.57
N HIS A 49 21.78 0.36 -15.28
CA HIS A 49 23.04 -0.15 -14.77
C HIS A 49 23.61 0.63 -13.56
N ARG A 50 23.16 1.88 -13.35
CA ARG A 50 23.54 2.74 -12.23
C ARG A 50 22.61 2.60 -11.03
N VAL A 51 21.38 2.18 -11.26
CA VAL A 51 20.34 2.10 -10.24
C VAL A 51 20.76 1.20 -9.09
N SER A 52 20.93 1.78 -7.94
CA SER A 52 21.27 1.10 -6.68
C SER A 52 20.04 0.82 -5.82
N ARG A 53 18.96 1.60 -5.98
CA ARG A 53 17.68 1.46 -5.28
C ARG A 53 16.51 1.48 -6.26
N VAL A 54 15.58 0.57 -6.07
CA VAL A 54 14.28 0.58 -6.75
C VAL A 54 13.17 0.77 -5.73
N VAL A 55 12.29 1.74 -5.95
CA VAL A 55 11.10 1.96 -5.12
C VAL A 55 9.86 1.69 -5.98
N ILE A 56 9.16 0.60 -5.68
CA ILE A 56 7.87 0.26 -6.29
C ILE A 56 6.77 0.89 -5.46
N VAL A 57 6.09 1.90 -6.01
CA VAL A 57 5.05 2.66 -5.31
C VAL A 57 3.68 2.21 -5.78
N LEU A 58 2.82 1.80 -4.85
CA LEU A 58 1.50 1.26 -5.11
C LEU A 58 0.43 2.31 -4.82
N HIS A 59 -0.35 2.64 -5.85
CA HIS A 59 -1.40 3.66 -5.79
C HIS A 59 -2.57 3.28 -4.87
N GLY A 60 -3.37 4.27 -4.48
CA GLY A 60 -4.61 4.08 -3.76
C GLY A 60 -5.74 3.49 -4.63
N ARG A 61 -6.92 3.29 -4.03
CA ARG A 61 -8.08 2.69 -4.72
C ARG A 61 -8.60 3.50 -5.92
N LEU A 62 -8.15 4.76 -6.09
CA LEU A 62 -8.52 5.58 -7.24
C LEU A 62 -7.74 5.25 -8.52
N ARG A 63 -6.71 4.43 -8.42
CA ARG A 63 -5.86 3.96 -9.53
C ARG A 63 -5.09 5.09 -10.24
N ASP A 64 -4.87 6.20 -9.54
CA ASP A 64 -4.20 7.42 -9.97
C ASP A 64 -2.67 7.29 -9.85
N ALA A 65 -2.08 6.36 -10.57
CA ALA A 65 -0.66 6.02 -10.51
C ALA A 65 0.27 7.19 -10.91
N ASP A 66 -0.18 8.06 -11.81
CA ASP A 66 0.49 9.30 -12.19
C ASP A 66 0.69 10.25 -10.99
N ALA A 67 -0.34 10.43 -10.17
CA ALA A 67 -0.24 11.24 -8.96
C ALA A 67 0.73 10.63 -7.93
N TYR A 68 0.77 9.29 -7.83
CA TYR A 68 1.71 8.60 -6.95
C TYR A 68 3.15 8.68 -7.44
N LEU A 69 3.40 8.65 -8.76
CA LEU A 69 4.74 8.92 -9.30
C LEU A 69 5.20 10.34 -8.94
N LEU A 70 4.35 11.36 -9.17
CA LEU A 70 4.68 12.75 -8.82
C LEU A 70 4.95 12.93 -7.33
N SER A 71 4.17 12.28 -6.47
CA SER A 71 4.39 12.28 -5.02
C SER A 71 5.73 11.66 -4.64
N ALA A 72 6.06 10.51 -5.22
CA ALA A 72 7.33 9.84 -4.98
C ALA A 72 8.54 10.62 -5.50
N GLN A 73 8.41 11.29 -6.65
CA GLN A 73 9.45 12.18 -7.19
C GLN A 73 9.70 13.39 -6.27
N ARG A 74 8.64 13.98 -5.68
CA ARG A 74 8.80 15.04 -4.67
C ARG A 74 9.48 14.52 -3.42
N ALA A 75 9.10 13.34 -2.94
CA ALA A 75 9.74 12.70 -1.81
C ALA A 75 11.24 12.41 -2.08
N LEU A 76 11.57 11.91 -3.28
CA LEU A 76 12.95 11.68 -3.69
C LEU A 76 13.79 12.98 -3.66
N ALA A 77 13.23 14.06 -4.22
CA ALA A 77 13.88 15.37 -4.21
C ALA A 77 14.04 15.93 -2.79
N ALA A 78 13.04 15.75 -1.92
CA ALA A 78 13.10 16.19 -0.53
C ALA A 78 14.10 15.39 0.31
N ALA A 79 14.33 14.12 -0.03
CA ALA A 79 15.29 13.24 0.62
C ALA A 79 16.75 13.52 0.24
N ASP A 80 17.00 14.39 -0.75
CA ASP A 80 18.34 14.69 -1.28
C ASP A 80 19.11 13.45 -1.77
N VAL A 81 18.37 12.51 -2.36
CA VAL A 81 18.92 11.27 -2.94
C VAL A 81 19.14 11.47 -4.44
N ASP A 82 20.23 10.93 -4.97
CA ASP A 82 20.55 11.01 -6.39
C ASP A 82 19.45 10.34 -7.23
N PRO A 83 18.74 11.08 -8.09
CA PRO A 83 17.70 10.53 -8.95
C PRO A 83 18.23 9.54 -10.00
N ASP A 84 19.53 9.59 -10.35
CA ASP A 84 20.16 8.65 -11.28
C ASP A 84 20.46 7.29 -10.65
N ASP A 85 20.54 7.23 -9.31
CA ASP A 85 20.77 6.00 -8.56
C ASP A 85 19.47 5.37 -8.02
N THR A 86 18.34 6.07 -8.14
CA THR A 86 17.05 5.62 -7.60
C THR A 86 15.98 5.57 -8.69
N LEU A 87 15.46 4.38 -8.94
CA LEU A 87 14.37 4.16 -9.88
C LEU A 87 13.03 4.07 -9.13
N LEU A 88 12.08 4.93 -9.49
CA LEU A 88 10.70 4.83 -9.04
C LEU A 88 9.88 4.09 -10.11
N LEU A 89 9.14 3.06 -9.70
CA LEU A 89 8.21 2.30 -10.55
C LEU A 89 6.82 2.35 -9.93
N VAL A 90 5.81 2.70 -10.72
CA VAL A 90 4.42 2.76 -10.24
C VAL A 90 3.54 1.96 -11.20
N PRO A 91 3.28 0.67 -10.92
CA PRO A 91 2.34 -0.13 -11.69
C PRO A 91 0.92 0.40 -11.50
N GLN A 92 0.12 0.41 -12.58
CA GLN A 92 -1.27 0.83 -12.54
C GLN A 92 -2.20 -0.36 -12.70
N PHE A 93 -2.98 -0.66 -11.67
CA PHE A 93 -3.97 -1.75 -11.68
C PHE A 93 -5.28 -1.22 -12.25
N LEU A 94 -5.57 -1.51 -13.51
CA LEU A 94 -6.75 -1.00 -14.22
C LEU A 94 -8.02 -1.75 -13.86
N ALA A 95 -9.17 -1.08 -14.00
CA ALA A 95 -10.49 -1.68 -13.99
C ALA A 95 -11.04 -1.82 -15.43
N SER A 96 -12.06 -2.64 -15.62
CA SER A 96 -12.70 -2.82 -16.94
C SER A 96 -13.18 -1.49 -17.57
N ALA A 97 -13.61 -0.53 -16.73
CA ALA A 97 -14.04 0.78 -17.20
C ALA A 97 -12.87 1.62 -17.76
N ASP A 98 -11.65 1.41 -17.24
CA ASP A 98 -10.46 2.09 -17.72
C ASP A 98 -10.09 1.59 -19.13
N ILE A 99 -10.18 0.27 -19.37
CA ILE A 99 -9.97 -0.32 -20.69
C ILE A 99 -10.90 0.31 -21.73
N ALA A 100 -12.20 0.36 -21.41
CA ALA A 100 -13.21 0.90 -22.31
C ALA A 100 -13.03 2.41 -22.55
N ALA A 101 -12.76 3.19 -21.50
CA ALA A 101 -12.65 4.65 -21.59
C ALA A 101 -11.42 5.12 -22.37
N HIS A 102 -10.31 4.36 -22.29
CA HIS A 102 -9.05 4.71 -22.95
C HIS A 102 -8.79 3.92 -24.23
N GLY A 103 -9.73 3.05 -24.66
CA GLY A 103 -9.58 2.26 -25.89
C GLY A 103 -8.34 1.37 -25.87
N LEU A 104 -8.02 0.78 -24.72
CA LEU A 104 -6.86 -0.09 -24.57
C LEU A 104 -7.09 -1.42 -25.30
N ASP A 105 -6.01 -2.04 -25.76
CA ASP A 105 -6.09 -3.33 -26.45
C ASP A 105 -6.48 -4.48 -25.50
N ALA A 106 -6.86 -5.62 -26.09
CA ALA A 106 -7.36 -6.79 -25.38
C ALA A 106 -6.30 -7.47 -24.48
N ASP A 107 -5.02 -7.13 -24.64
CA ASP A 107 -3.92 -7.70 -23.84
C ASP A 107 -3.70 -6.93 -22.53
N ALA A 108 -4.42 -5.83 -22.30
CA ALA A 108 -4.33 -5.05 -21.05
C ALA A 108 -4.98 -5.81 -19.88
N LEU A 109 -4.18 -6.12 -18.86
CA LEU A 109 -4.69 -6.71 -17.61
C LEU A 109 -5.60 -5.72 -16.88
N HIS A 110 -6.73 -6.23 -16.42
CA HIS A 110 -7.68 -5.44 -15.64
C HIS A 110 -8.42 -6.29 -14.62
N TRP A 111 -8.82 -5.64 -13.55
CA TRP A 111 -9.49 -6.27 -12.40
C TRP A 111 -10.89 -5.68 -12.18
N ASP A 112 -11.60 -6.21 -11.19
CA ASP A 112 -12.71 -5.47 -10.59
C ASP A 112 -12.17 -4.26 -9.81
N TRP A 113 -13.03 -3.31 -9.45
CA TRP A 113 -12.70 -2.02 -8.83
C TRP A 113 -11.73 -2.10 -7.65
N THR A 114 -11.76 -3.19 -6.90
CA THR A 114 -10.98 -3.34 -5.65
C THR A 114 -10.33 -4.71 -5.48
N SER A 115 -10.61 -5.67 -6.34
CA SER A 115 -10.15 -7.06 -6.20
C SER A 115 -8.61 -7.17 -6.27
N TRP A 116 -7.96 -6.33 -7.08
CA TRP A 116 -6.51 -6.24 -7.15
C TRP A 116 -5.85 -5.97 -5.79
N MET A 117 -6.54 -5.29 -4.86
CA MET A 117 -6.02 -5.03 -3.51
C MET A 117 -5.93 -6.32 -2.67
N GLY A 118 -6.66 -7.36 -3.02
CA GLY A 118 -6.64 -8.67 -2.38
C GLY A 118 -5.68 -9.68 -3.02
N GLY A 119 -5.13 -9.35 -4.17
CA GLY A 119 -4.34 -10.29 -4.96
C GLY A 119 -5.22 -11.25 -5.79
N ASP A 120 -6.47 -10.89 -6.06
CA ASP A 120 -7.35 -11.67 -6.90
C ASP A 120 -6.87 -11.70 -8.35
N ASP A 121 -7.35 -12.68 -9.10
CA ASP A 121 -7.04 -12.82 -10.52
C ASP A 121 -7.68 -11.68 -11.33
N ALA A 122 -6.98 -11.23 -12.38
CA ALA A 122 -7.50 -10.30 -13.36
C ALA A 122 -8.73 -10.90 -14.08
N LEU A 123 -9.65 -10.05 -14.50
CA LEU A 123 -10.83 -10.39 -15.30
C LEU A 123 -10.45 -10.72 -16.76
N GLY A 124 -9.35 -10.21 -17.24
CA GLY A 124 -8.80 -10.44 -18.57
C GLY A 124 -7.43 -9.77 -18.75
N PRO A 125 -6.70 -10.14 -19.81
CA PRO A 125 -6.91 -11.25 -20.77
C PRO A 125 -6.59 -12.64 -20.19
N ALA A 126 -5.83 -12.70 -19.10
CA ALA A 126 -5.46 -13.93 -18.43
C ALA A 126 -5.70 -13.80 -16.92
N PRO A 127 -5.99 -14.89 -16.19
CA PRO A 127 -6.28 -14.84 -14.76
C PRO A 127 -4.99 -14.68 -13.94
N LEU A 128 -4.31 -13.55 -14.10
CA LEU A 128 -3.09 -13.18 -13.40
C LEU A 128 -3.44 -12.33 -12.17
N SER A 129 -2.86 -12.70 -11.04
CA SER A 129 -2.99 -11.93 -9.80
C SER A 129 -2.24 -10.59 -9.91
N SER A 130 -2.72 -9.57 -9.20
CA SER A 130 -1.92 -8.35 -8.99
C SER A 130 -0.57 -8.65 -8.32
N PHE A 131 -0.46 -9.76 -7.58
CA PHE A 131 0.80 -10.22 -7.01
C PHE A 131 1.73 -10.86 -8.05
N ASP A 132 1.20 -11.48 -9.12
CA ASP A 132 2.03 -11.91 -10.27
C ASP A 132 2.68 -10.70 -10.98
N VAL A 133 1.99 -9.54 -10.99
CA VAL A 133 2.58 -8.30 -11.51
C VAL A 133 3.78 -7.86 -10.67
N LEU A 134 3.66 -7.91 -9.33
CA LEU A 134 4.76 -7.56 -8.43
C LEU A 134 5.91 -8.56 -8.53
N ASP A 135 5.62 -9.86 -8.60
CA ASP A 135 6.66 -10.87 -8.84
C ASP A 135 7.44 -10.55 -10.11
N SER A 136 6.74 -10.29 -11.23
CA SER A 136 7.37 -9.98 -12.52
C SER A 136 8.19 -8.69 -12.49
N LEU A 137 7.74 -7.66 -11.76
CA LEU A 137 8.51 -6.42 -11.58
C LEU A 137 9.79 -6.68 -10.79
N ILE A 138 9.71 -7.47 -9.70
CA ILE A 138 10.87 -7.83 -8.89
C ILE A 138 11.84 -8.69 -9.71
N GLU A 139 11.35 -9.67 -10.46
CA GLU A 139 12.18 -10.49 -11.36
C GLU A 139 12.91 -9.62 -12.40
N ALA A 140 12.23 -8.64 -12.98
CA ALA A 140 12.83 -7.73 -13.95
C ALA A 140 13.94 -6.85 -13.34
N VAL A 141 13.77 -6.34 -12.11
CA VAL A 141 14.80 -5.53 -11.44
C VAL A 141 15.90 -6.38 -10.81
N ALA A 142 15.64 -7.64 -10.53
CA ALA A 142 16.64 -8.60 -10.06
C ALA A 142 17.60 -9.07 -11.17
N ASP A 143 17.34 -8.74 -12.43
CA ASP A 143 18.27 -9.04 -13.54
C ASP A 143 19.56 -8.23 -13.41
N ARG A 144 20.60 -8.88 -12.91
CA ARG A 144 21.93 -8.29 -12.69
C ARG A 144 22.64 -7.88 -13.96
N SER A 145 22.26 -8.39 -15.13
CA SER A 145 22.79 -7.93 -16.40
C SER A 145 22.32 -6.52 -16.75
N ARG A 146 21.14 -6.15 -16.27
CA ARG A 146 20.52 -4.82 -16.45
C ARG A 146 20.75 -3.92 -15.23
N PHE A 147 20.49 -4.44 -14.03
CA PHE A 147 20.60 -3.71 -12.75
C PHE A 147 21.83 -4.15 -11.95
N ALA A 148 23.03 -3.96 -12.53
CA ALA A 148 24.29 -4.41 -11.95
C ALA A 148 24.57 -3.80 -10.56
N ALA A 149 24.16 -2.56 -10.33
CA ALA A 149 24.40 -1.81 -9.10
C ALA A 149 23.31 -2.02 -8.02
N LEU A 150 22.22 -2.74 -8.29
CA LEU A 150 21.10 -2.86 -7.37
C LEU A 150 21.50 -3.38 -5.99
N ARG A 151 21.12 -2.65 -4.93
CA ARG A 151 21.42 -2.94 -3.52
C ARG A 151 20.18 -3.02 -2.65
N GLU A 152 19.06 -2.44 -3.06
CA GLU A 152 17.83 -2.39 -2.27
C GLU A 152 16.59 -2.31 -3.16
N VAL A 153 15.52 -2.97 -2.73
CA VAL A 153 14.18 -2.81 -3.30
C VAL A 153 13.23 -2.40 -2.17
N VAL A 154 12.45 -1.35 -2.40
CA VAL A 154 11.39 -0.90 -1.48
C VAL A 154 10.05 -1.05 -2.18
N ILE A 155 9.09 -1.71 -1.53
CA ILE A 155 7.70 -1.81 -1.97
C ILE A 155 6.86 -0.97 -1.03
N ALA A 156 6.39 0.17 -1.51
CA ALA A 156 5.64 1.14 -0.71
C ALA A 156 4.22 1.30 -1.23
N GLY A 157 3.26 1.43 -0.35
CA GLY A 157 1.88 1.69 -0.73
C GLY A 157 1.14 2.54 0.28
N HIS A 158 0.16 3.29 -0.20
CA HIS A 158 -0.78 4.03 0.64
C HIS A 158 -2.21 3.55 0.42
N SER A 159 -3.02 3.47 1.47
CA SER A 159 -4.45 3.12 1.37
C SER A 159 -4.66 1.74 0.70
N GLY A 160 -5.26 1.69 -0.50
CA GLY A 160 -5.40 0.47 -1.30
C GLY A 160 -4.06 -0.16 -1.65
N GLY A 161 -3.07 0.65 -2.04
CA GLY A 161 -1.70 0.20 -2.31
C GLY A 161 -1.01 -0.35 -1.06
N ALA A 162 -1.28 0.22 0.13
CA ALA A 162 -0.78 -0.33 1.39
C ALA A 162 -1.37 -1.70 1.70
N GLN A 163 -2.62 -1.94 1.33
CA GLN A 163 -3.24 -3.26 1.45
C GLN A 163 -2.54 -4.29 0.54
N VAL A 164 -2.17 -3.88 -0.69
CA VAL A 164 -1.38 -4.73 -1.61
C VAL A 164 0.00 -4.99 -1.01
N ALA A 165 0.75 -3.94 -0.61
CA ALA A 165 2.09 -4.08 -0.04
C ALA A 165 2.10 -5.01 1.17
N HIS A 166 1.13 -4.83 2.10
CA HIS A 166 0.99 -5.67 3.28
C HIS A 166 0.72 -7.14 2.93
N ARG A 167 -0.29 -7.38 2.08
CA ARG A 167 -0.67 -8.75 1.69
C ARG A 167 0.42 -9.42 0.88
N TYR A 168 1.07 -8.68 0.00
CA TYR A 168 2.21 -9.17 -0.76
C TYR A 168 3.41 -9.50 0.15
N ALA A 169 3.67 -8.69 1.19
CA ALA A 169 4.68 -9.04 2.19
C ALA A 169 4.40 -10.37 2.89
N VAL A 170 3.11 -10.73 3.10
CA VAL A 170 2.72 -12.03 3.67
C VAL A 170 2.89 -13.17 2.67
N VAL A 171 2.42 -13.03 1.42
CA VAL A 171 2.30 -14.15 0.46
C VAL A 171 3.22 -14.07 -0.75
N GLY A 172 3.91 -12.94 -0.99
CA GLY A 172 4.74 -12.71 -2.18
C GLY A 172 5.86 -13.75 -2.33
N ARG A 173 6.22 -14.07 -3.56
CA ARG A 173 7.20 -15.14 -3.88
C ARG A 173 8.54 -14.59 -4.30
N ALA A 174 8.56 -13.46 -5.02
CA ALA A 174 9.78 -12.97 -5.65
C ALA A 174 10.77 -12.33 -4.67
N ALA A 175 10.37 -11.95 -3.45
CA ALA A 175 11.31 -11.45 -2.44
C ALA A 175 12.44 -12.43 -2.12
N ALA A 176 12.16 -13.74 -2.19
CA ALA A 176 13.18 -14.79 -2.01
C ALA A 176 14.28 -14.73 -3.09
N LEU A 177 13.96 -14.27 -4.30
CA LEU A 177 14.96 -14.08 -5.37
C LEU A 177 15.94 -12.96 -5.00
N LEU A 178 15.45 -11.86 -4.48
CA LEU A 178 16.28 -10.75 -4.01
C LEU A 178 17.17 -11.18 -2.84
N GLU A 179 16.61 -11.92 -1.87
CA GLU A 179 17.34 -12.44 -0.72
C GLU A 179 18.51 -13.36 -1.16
N GLN A 180 18.28 -14.25 -2.11
CA GLN A 180 19.34 -15.10 -2.69
C GLN A 180 20.48 -14.31 -3.33
N GLN A 181 20.19 -13.10 -3.80
CA GLN A 181 21.17 -12.17 -4.38
C GLN A 181 21.79 -11.20 -3.36
N GLY A 182 21.41 -11.31 -2.07
CA GLY A 182 21.83 -10.39 -1.02
C GLY A 182 21.26 -8.99 -1.16
N VAL A 183 20.11 -8.84 -1.83
CA VAL A 183 19.41 -7.56 -1.98
C VAL A 183 18.24 -7.51 -0.98
N PRO A 184 18.29 -6.65 0.04
CA PRO A 184 17.19 -6.48 0.97
C PRO A 184 15.93 -5.95 0.26
N CYS A 185 14.77 -6.44 0.70
CA CYS A 185 13.46 -5.97 0.27
C CYS A 185 12.71 -5.40 1.48
N ARG A 186 12.37 -4.11 1.43
CA ARG A 186 11.61 -3.41 2.46
C ARG A 186 10.17 -3.20 2.03
N TYR A 187 9.24 -3.35 2.97
CA TYR A 187 7.83 -3.04 2.77
C TYR A 187 7.42 -1.80 3.58
N VAL A 188 6.87 -0.79 2.94
CA VAL A 188 6.34 0.43 3.56
C VAL A 188 4.83 0.45 3.43
N ILE A 189 4.13 0.30 4.55
CA ILE A 189 2.68 0.08 4.61
C ILE A 189 2.03 1.32 5.25
N ALA A 190 1.49 2.23 4.40
CA ALA A 190 0.94 3.50 4.86
C ALA A 190 -0.60 3.48 4.88
N ASN A 191 -1.22 3.57 6.04
CA ASN A 191 -2.67 3.73 6.26
C ASN A 191 -3.57 2.72 5.51
N PRO A 192 -3.35 1.39 5.55
CA PRO A 192 -4.29 0.44 4.97
C PRO A 192 -5.61 0.43 5.72
N SER A 193 -6.71 0.03 5.05
CA SER A 193 -8.02 -0.10 5.70
C SER A 193 -8.18 -1.40 6.49
N SER A 194 -7.32 -2.39 6.28
CA SER A 194 -7.36 -3.68 7.01
C SER A 194 -6.02 -4.39 6.89
N TYR A 195 -5.79 -5.30 7.82
CA TYR A 195 -4.61 -6.14 7.93
C TYR A 195 -4.98 -7.62 7.90
N VAL A 196 -4.03 -8.48 7.55
CA VAL A 196 -4.16 -9.94 7.59
C VAL A 196 -3.71 -10.42 8.96
N TYR A 197 -4.62 -10.91 9.76
CA TYR A 197 -4.33 -11.57 11.03
C TYR A 197 -4.07 -13.06 10.81
N PHE A 198 -3.23 -13.66 11.63
CA PHE A 198 -2.83 -15.07 11.51
C PHE A 198 -3.70 -16.02 12.35
N ASP A 199 -4.71 -15.48 13.05
CA ASP A 199 -5.75 -16.20 13.79
C ASP A 199 -7.00 -15.32 14.00
N LYS A 200 -7.94 -15.80 14.81
CA LYS A 200 -9.20 -15.12 15.12
C LYS A 200 -9.11 -14.05 16.21
N LEU A 201 -7.92 -13.81 16.77
CA LEU A 201 -7.74 -12.79 17.81
C LEU A 201 -7.90 -11.39 17.21
N ARG A 202 -8.71 -10.57 17.89
CA ARG A 202 -8.90 -9.15 17.53
C ARG A 202 -8.85 -8.31 18.81
N PRO A 203 -8.53 -7.01 18.73
CA PRO A 203 -8.51 -6.15 19.90
C PRO A 203 -9.85 -6.17 20.64
N ASP A 204 -9.81 -6.34 21.97
CA ASP A 204 -10.98 -6.48 22.85
C ASP A 204 -11.51 -5.13 23.38
N GLY A 205 -10.84 -4.03 23.03
CA GLY A 205 -11.17 -2.69 23.53
C GLY A 205 -10.68 -2.41 24.95
N GLN A 206 -10.02 -3.39 25.61
CA GLN A 206 -9.47 -3.27 26.97
C GLN A 206 -7.93 -3.31 26.98
N GLY A 207 -7.32 -3.22 25.81
CA GLY A 207 -5.88 -3.28 25.63
C GLY A 207 -5.32 -4.70 25.38
N GLY A 208 -6.20 -5.71 25.32
CA GLY A 208 -5.87 -7.10 25.00
C GLY A 208 -6.46 -7.55 23.67
N PHE A 209 -6.42 -8.87 23.47
CA PHE A 209 -6.96 -9.54 22.29
C PHE A 209 -7.83 -10.72 22.71
N SER A 210 -8.99 -10.85 22.09
CA SER A 210 -9.90 -11.97 22.28
C SER A 210 -10.34 -12.58 20.95
N PRO A 211 -10.67 -13.88 20.93
CA PRO A 211 -11.13 -14.52 19.71
C PRO A 211 -12.51 -13.97 19.32
N VAL A 212 -12.68 -13.65 18.04
CA VAL A 212 -13.97 -13.28 17.46
C VAL A 212 -14.58 -14.48 16.76
N ASP A 213 -15.83 -14.81 17.11
CA ASP A 213 -16.55 -15.93 16.48
C ASP A 213 -17.07 -15.50 15.10
N GLU A 214 -16.94 -16.37 14.13
CA GLU A 214 -17.44 -16.14 12.78
C GLU A 214 -18.97 -16.02 12.70
N ARG A 215 -19.66 -16.59 13.69
CA ARG A 215 -21.15 -16.41 13.85
C ARG A 215 -21.50 -14.97 14.19
N ASP A 216 -20.62 -14.26 14.90
CA ASP A 216 -20.82 -12.87 15.30
C ASP A 216 -20.28 -11.91 14.22
N CYS A 217 -19.25 -12.35 13.48
CA CYS A 217 -18.61 -11.55 12.44
C CYS A 217 -18.15 -12.43 11.28
N ALA A 218 -19.03 -12.63 10.32
CA ALA A 218 -18.75 -13.44 9.14
C ALA A 218 -17.52 -12.90 8.38
N GLY A 219 -16.61 -13.80 8.01
CA GLY A 219 -15.40 -13.50 7.28
C GLY A 219 -14.29 -12.87 8.11
N VAL A 220 -14.38 -12.87 9.45
CA VAL A 220 -13.35 -12.28 10.33
C VAL A 220 -11.97 -12.87 10.11
N ASP A 221 -11.90 -14.15 9.76
CA ASP A 221 -10.66 -14.91 9.53
C ASP A 221 -10.44 -15.27 8.05
N THR A 222 -11.35 -14.81 7.18
CA THR A 222 -11.25 -15.02 5.74
C THR A 222 -10.33 -13.96 5.11
N TRP A 223 -9.58 -14.33 4.07
CA TRP A 223 -8.83 -13.38 3.27
C TRP A 223 -9.78 -12.27 2.79
N LYS A 224 -9.47 -11.13 3.01
CA LYS A 224 -8.25 -10.33 3.23
C LYS A 224 -8.05 -9.88 4.71
N TYR A 225 -8.78 -10.41 5.66
CA TYR A 225 -8.73 -10.02 7.09
C TYR A 225 -8.03 -11.08 7.94
N GLY A 226 -8.00 -12.30 7.46
CA GLY A 226 -7.33 -13.44 8.02
C GLY A 226 -6.72 -14.30 6.92
N ILE A 227 -6.35 -15.52 7.26
CA ILE A 227 -5.55 -16.41 6.39
C ILE A 227 -6.39 -17.48 5.66
N HIS A 228 -7.67 -17.63 6.00
CA HIS A 228 -8.52 -18.63 5.31
C HIS A 228 -8.97 -18.14 3.94
N GLU A 229 -9.15 -19.08 3.03
CA GLU A 229 -9.58 -18.82 1.66
C GLU A 229 -8.72 -17.77 0.92
N PRO A 230 -7.40 -17.95 0.89
CA PRO A 230 -6.51 -17.00 0.22
C PRO A 230 -6.77 -16.97 -1.29
N PRO A 231 -6.34 -15.92 -2.00
CA PRO A 231 -6.42 -15.88 -3.45
C PRO A 231 -5.65 -17.06 -4.06
N ARG A 232 -6.00 -17.46 -5.28
CA ARG A 232 -5.36 -18.58 -5.98
C ARG A 232 -3.83 -18.48 -6.01
N TYR A 233 -3.32 -17.25 -6.11
CA TYR A 233 -1.88 -16.97 -6.03
C TYR A 233 -1.22 -17.61 -4.79
N ALA A 234 -1.88 -17.62 -3.64
CA ALA A 234 -1.34 -18.11 -2.37
C ALA A 234 -1.93 -19.47 -1.93
N SER A 235 -2.77 -20.12 -2.75
CA SER A 235 -3.53 -21.32 -2.36
C SER A 235 -2.68 -22.53 -1.96
N SER A 236 -1.42 -22.61 -2.41
CA SER A 236 -0.50 -23.72 -2.10
C SER A 236 0.43 -23.46 -0.93
N ALA A 237 0.35 -22.27 -0.32
CA ALA A 237 1.30 -21.88 0.72
C ALA A 237 0.84 -22.38 2.12
N ALA A 238 1.78 -22.91 2.91
CA ALA A 238 1.53 -23.25 4.30
C ALA A 238 1.54 -21.95 5.17
N PHE A 239 0.43 -21.61 5.80
CA PHE A 239 0.27 -20.36 6.54
C PHE A 239 1.28 -20.15 7.66
N ALA A 240 1.65 -21.20 8.40
CA ALA A 240 2.70 -21.09 9.42
C ALA A 240 4.04 -20.62 8.84
N THR A 241 4.38 -21.08 7.62
CA THR A 241 5.57 -20.63 6.91
C THR A 241 5.44 -19.18 6.45
N LEU A 242 4.24 -18.77 6.02
CA LEU A 242 3.96 -17.38 5.61
C LEU A 242 4.09 -16.42 6.79
N GLU A 243 3.53 -16.75 7.95
CA GLU A 243 3.67 -15.96 9.17
C GLU A 243 5.15 -15.79 9.53
N GLN A 244 5.90 -16.90 9.62
CA GLN A 244 7.32 -16.87 9.97
C GLN A 244 8.14 -16.00 9.00
N ARG A 245 7.88 -16.10 7.70
CA ARG A 245 8.56 -15.27 6.69
C ARG A 245 8.18 -13.80 6.84
N TYR A 246 6.89 -13.51 7.04
CA TYR A 246 6.43 -12.14 7.20
C TYR A 246 7.06 -11.44 8.40
N VAL A 247 7.10 -12.10 9.55
CA VAL A 247 7.68 -11.48 10.76
C VAL A 247 9.20 -11.30 10.71
N SER A 248 9.86 -12.03 9.79
CA SER A 248 11.29 -11.87 9.50
C SER A 248 11.60 -10.81 8.44
N SER A 249 10.57 -10.30 7.74
CA SER A 249 10.74 -9.29 6.68
C SER A 249 11.03 -7.90 7.26
N ASP A 250 11.66 -7.02 6.47
CA ASP A 250 11.81 -5.61 6.82
C ASP A 250 10.50 -4.85 6.51
N VAL A 251 9.71 -4.57 7.53
CA VAL A 251 8.41 -3.91 7.42
C VAL A 251 8.37 -2.62 8.23
N ILE A 252 7.90 -1.55 7.60
CA ILE A 252 7.59 -0.28 8.24
C ILE A 252 6.11 0.03 8.07
N TYR A 253 5.39 0.18 9.17
CA TYR A 253 4.05 0.73 9.17
C TYR A 253 4.15 2.25 9.37
N LEU A 254 3.61 3.01 8.41
CA LEU A 254 3.42 4.45 8.52
C LEU A 254 1.95 4.72 8.84
N LEU A 255 1.67 5.28 10.01
CA LEU A 255 0.32 5.53 10.49
C LEU A 255 0.09 7.03 10.61
N GLY A 256 -0.86 7.57 9.84
CA GLY A 256 -1.22 8.98 9.95
C GLY A 256 -1.92 9.28 11.27
N GLY A 257 -1.33 10.13 12.10
CA GLY A 257 -1.83 10.45 13.43
C GLY A 257 -3.23 11.10 13.42
N ALA A 258 -3.62 11.70 12.29
CA ALA A 258 -4.95 12.26 12.09
C ALA A 258 -5.89 11.36 11.23
N ASP A 259 -5.51 10.13 10.86
CA ASP A 259 -6.37 9.20 10.10
C ASP A 259 -7.32 8.43 11.05
N CYS A 260 -8.13 9.21 11.79
CA CYS A 260 -8.98 8.77 12.90
C CYS A 260 -10.49 8.84 12.59
N ASP A 261 -10.88 9.13 11.35
CA ASP A 261 -12.30 9.24 11.00
C ASP A 261 -12.94 7.86 10.75
N PRO A 262 -13.85 7.37 11.63
CA PRO A 262 -14.53 6.10 11.46
C PRO A 262 -15.60 6.14 10.35
N GLN A 263 -15.97 7.33 9.85
CA GLN A 263 -16.92 7.54 8.79
C GLN A 263 -16.28 7.88 7.44
N HIS A 264 -14.94 7.87 7.37
CA HIS A 264 -14.22 8.18 6.14
C HIS A 264 -14.72 7.31 4.97
N GLN A 265 -15.07 7.94 3.84
CA GLN A 265 -15.74 7.29 2.68
C GLN A 265 -14.93 6.12 2.10
N ALA A 266 -13.61 6.15 2.22
CA ALA A 266 -12.73 5.09 1.73
C ALA A 266 -12.36 4.07 2.81
N LEU A 267 -12.92 4.14 4.01
CA LEU A 267 -12.70 3.16 5.06
C LEU A 267 -13.53 1.90 4.80
N ASP A 268 -12.93 0.74 4.90
CA ASP A 268 -13.64 -0.52 4.94
C ASP A 268 -14.41 -0.63 6.26
N ARG A 269 -15.73 -0.73 6.19
CA ARG A 269 -16.64 -0.78 7.33
C ARG A 269 -17.35 -2.13 7.47
N SER A 270 -16.82 -3.17 6.80
CA SER A 270 -17.27 -4.54 7.04
C SER A 270 -17.09 -4.94 8.51
N CYS A 271 -17.82 -5.93 8.98
CA CYS A 271 -17.66 -6.47 10.33
C CYS A 271 -16.19 -6.85 10.58
N ALA A 272 -15.59 -7.61 9.67
CA ALA A 272 -14.22 -8.09 9.78
C ALA A 272 -13.17 -6.96 9.85
N ALA A 273 -13.40 -5.86 9.09
CA ALA A 273 -12.54 -4.68 9.19
C ALA A 273 -12.75 -3.92 10.50
N ASN A 274 -13.99 -3.76 10.95
CA ASN A 274 -14.32 -3.07 12.20
C ASN A 274 -13.83 -3.83 13.44
N ALA A 275 -13.78 -5.17 13.38
CA ALA A 275 -13.18 -5.99 14.42
C ALA A 275 -11.69 -5.69 14.65
N GLN A 276 -10.99 -5.08 13.67
CA GLN A 276 -9.60 -4.64 13.81
C GLN A 276 -9.47 -3.27 14.48
N GLY A 277 -10.55 -2.49 14.56
CA GLY A 277 -10.58 -1.16 15.15
C GLY A 277 -11.49 -0.19 14.38
N PRO A 278 -11.87 0.96 14.98
CA PRO A 278 -12.85 1.89 14.42
C PRO A 278 -12.32 2.70 13.22
N HIS A 279 -11.03 2.94 13.13
CA HIS A 279 -10.40 3.75 12.07
C HIS A 279 -8.97 3.26 11.79
N ARG A 280 -8.33 3.76 10.73
CA ARG A 280 -7.05 3.22 10.24
C ARG A 280 -5.91 3.29 11.24
N LEU A 281 -5.75 4.42 11.94
CA LEU A 281 -4.73 4.55 12.98
C LEU A 281 -4.94 3.47 14.06
N ALA A 282 -6.15 3.34 14.60
CA ALA A 282 -6.44 2.33 15.61
C ALA A 282 -6.16 0.89 15.13
N ARG A 283 -6.54 0.59 13.87
CA ARG A 283 -6.27 -0.73 13.26
C ARG A 283 -4.79 -1.01 13.13
N GLY A 284 -4.00 -0.02 12.72
CA GLY A 284 -2.55 -0.16 12.58
C GLY A 284 -1.85 -0.38 13.91
N LEU A 285 -2.17 0.42 14.93
CA LEU A 285 -1.63 0.27 16.27
C LEU A 285 -1.99 -1.08 16.88
N ALA A 286 -3.27 -1.49 16.76
CA ALA A 286 -3.74 -2.78 17.24
C ALA A 286 -3.04 -3.96 16.53
N TYR A 287 -2.86 -3.86 15.20
CA TYR A 287 -2.18 -4.92 14.43
C TYR A 287 -0.72 -5.09 14.84
N VAL A 288 0.02 -4.00 15.04
CA VAL A 288 1.41 -4.07 15.51
C VAL A 288 1.49 -4.61 16.93
N ALA A 289 0.56 -4.22 17.82
CA ALA A 289 0.47 -4.78 19.17
C ALA A 289 0.17 -6.29 19.14
N TYR A 290 -0.76 -6.72 18.27
CA TYR A 290 -1.07 -8.13 18.04
C TYR A 290 0.18 -8.92 17.61
N LEU A 291 0.92 -8.44 16.63
CA LEU A 291 2.15 -9.09 16.18
C LEU A 291 3.21 -9.17 17.29
N ARG A 292 3.40 -8.11 18.07
CA ARG A 292 4.35 -8.09 19.20
C ARG A 292 3.97 -9.07 20.32
N THR A 293 2.68 -9.28 20.55
CA THR A 293 2.21 -10.28 21.51
C THR A 293 2.57 -11.70 21.05
N ARG A 294 2.47 -11.99 19.75
CA ARG A 294 2.81 -13.29 19.17
C ARG A 294 4.32 -13.49 18.99
N HIS A 295 5.01 -12.41 18.66
CA HIS A 295 6.45 -12.39 18.34
C HIS A 295 7.15 -11.29 19.14
N PRO A 296 7.55 -11.54 20.40
CA PRO A 296 8.14 -10.51 21.27
C PRO A 296 9.41 -9.86 20.73
N GLN A 297 10.11 -10.53 19.79
CA GLN A 297 11.33 -10.02 19.14
C GLN A 297 11.07 -9.48 17.73
N LEU A 298 9.82 -9.12 17.41
CA LEU A 298 9.45 -8.58 16.11
C LEU A 298 10.30 -7.36 15.73
N GLY A 299 11.00 -7.45 14.59
CA GLY A 299 11.83 -6.37 14.06
C GLY A 299 11.06 -5.28 13.28
N HIS A 300 9.76 -5.46 13.06
CA HIS A 300 8.95 -4.47 12.34
C HIS A 300 8.92 -3.13 13.05
N ARG A 301 9.01 -2.06 12.28
CA ARG A 301 8.94 -0.67 12.76
C ARG A 301 7.53 -0.13 12.58
N CYS A 302 7.10 0.72 13.51
CA CYS A 302 5.81 1.39 13.43
C CYS A 302 6.03 2.86 13.79
N TRP A 303 5.77 3.74 12.84
CA TRP A 303 5.94 5.18 12.99
C TRP A 303 4.61 5.88 12.77
N GLU A 304 4.26 6.74 13.69
CA GLU A 304 3.13 7.64 13.55
C GLU A 304 3.60 8.94 12.89
N VAL A 305 2.88 9.36 11.84
CA VAL A 305 3.15 10.63 11.14
C VAL A 305 2.23 11.71 11.71
N PRO A 306 2.76 12.65 12.50
CA PRO A 306 1.94 13.61 13.22
C PRO A 306 1.12 14.51 12.29
N GLY A 307 -0.15 14.75 12.63
CA GLY A 307 -1.02 15.67 11.91
C GLY A 307 -1.46 15.23 10.51
N VAL A 308 -0.97 14.12 9.99
CA VAL A 308 -1.35 13.61 8.66
C VAL A 308 -2.56 12.69 8.78
N GLY A 309 -3.62 13.00 8.02
CA GLY A 309 -4.81 12.17 7.87
C GLY A 309 -4.65 11.13 6.76
N HIS A 310 -5.77 10.79 6.09
CA HIS A 310 -5.75 9.83 4.96
C HIS A 310 -5.24 10.48 3.67
N ASN A 311 -3.96 10.78 3.60
CA ASN A 311 -3.31 11.49 2.51
C ASN A 311 -1.95 10.88 2.17
N GLY A 312 -1.84 10.24 0.97
CA GLY A 312 -0.61 9.58 0.52
C GLY A 312 0.56 10.54 0.31
N GLU A 313 0.30 11.74 -0.21
CA GLU A 313 1.30 12.80 -0.36
C GLU A 313 1.91 13.17 1.00
N GLY A 314 1.05 13.48 1.98
CA GLY A 314 1.50 13.81 3.34
C GLY A 314 2.25 12.68 4.01
N MET A 315 1.87 11.41 3.76
CA MET A 315 2.57 10.24 4.32
C MET A 315 3.98 10.09 3.75
N PHE A 316 4.12 10.10 2.41
CA PHE A 316 5.40 9.82 1.76
C PHE A 316 6.38 10.99 1.81
N ASN A 317 5.88 12.23 1.91
CA ASN A 317 6.71 13.44 1.99
C ASN A 317 6.94 13.92 3.44
N SER A 318 6.50 13.18 4.45
CA SER A 318 6.86 13.42 5.86
C SER A 318 8.31 12.99 6.15
N ALA A 319 8.86 13.43 7.27
CA ALA A 319 10.19 12.99 7.70
C ALA A 319 10.26 11.46 7.87
N GLU A 320 9.20 10.86 8.43
CA GLU A 320 9.06 9.41 8.59
C GLU A 320 8.93 8.71 7.23
N GLY A 321 8.21 9.32 6.28
CA GLY A 321 8.05 8.82 4.91
C GLY A 321 9.37 8.81 4.15
N LEU A 322 10.14 9.90 4.20
CA LEU A 322 11.47 9.98 3.57
C LEU A 322 12.45 8.96 4.16
N LEU A 323 12.41 8.80 5.47
CA LEU A 323 13.24 7.79 6.15
C LEU A 323 12.81 6.37 5.76
N ALA A 324 11.50 6.10 5.63
CA ALA A 324 10.99 4.79 5.24
C ALA A 324 11.33 4.40 3.80
N LEU A 325 11.26 5.36 2.87
CA LEU A 325 11.45 5.13 1.44
C LEU A 325 12.94 5.14 1.03
N PHE A 326 13.74 6.00 1.66
CA PHE A 326 15.08 6.30 1.16
C PHE A 326 16.19 6.19 2.20
N ASP A 327 15.91 5.84 3.45
CA ASP A 327 16.82 5.92 4.60
C ASP A 327 17.43 7.32 4.79
N ALA A 328 16.71 8.34 4.33
CA ALA A 328 17.17 9.71 4.28
C ALA A 328 16.46 10.59 5.30
N LYS A 329 17.19 11.57 5.86
CA LYS A 329 16.58 12.66 6.63
C LYS A 329 16.05 13.72 5.67
N ALA A 330 14.94 14.38 6.06
CA ALA A 330 14.47 15.52 5.32
C ALA A 330 15.56 16.60 5.24
N ARG A 331 15.65 17.28 4.09
CA ARG A 331 16.53 18.45 3.92
C ARG A 331 16.15 19.54 4.92
N ALA A 332 17.16 20.27 5.40
CA ALA A 332 16.95 21.33 6.41
C ALA A 332 15.97 22.42 5.91
N ASP A 333 16.06 22.81 4.64
CA ASP A 333 15.19 23.78 3.99
C ASP A 333 13.72 23.30 3.85
N TRP A 334 13.50 22.00 3.84
CA TRP A 334 12.16 21.38 3.79
C TRP A 334 11.48 21.43 5.14
N VAL A 335 12.22 21.27 6.24
CA VAL A 335 11.68 21.30 7.61
C VAL A 335 11.18 22.70 7.95
N ASP A 336 11.89 23.74 7.52
CA ASP A 336 11.50 25.14 7.78
C ASP A 336 10.25 25.56 6.99
N ALA A 337 10.02 25.03 5.79
CA ALA A 337 8.82 25.29 5.01
C ALA A 337 7.55 24.62 5.57
N GLY A 338 7.69 23.46 6.23
CA GLY A 338 6.60 22.75 6.90
C GLY A 338 6.28 23.26 8.31
N GLY A 339 7.26 23.84 8.99
CA GLY A 339 7.13 24.34 10.36
C GLY A 339 6.26 25.61 10.49
N LEU A 340 6.09 26.38 9.42
CA LEU A 340 5.26 27.59 9.43
C LEU A 340 3.74 27.31 9.40
N ALA A 341 3.33 26.10 9.09
CA ALA A 341 1.90 25.73 9.08
C ALA A 341 1.37 25.26 10.45
N SER A 342 2.26 24.93 11.40
CA SER A 342 1.88 24.40 12.73
C SER A 342 1.79 25.45 13.85
N GLN A 343 2.18 26.72 13.61
CA GLN A 343 2.15 27.76 14.65
C GLN A 343 0.96 28.74 14.56
N ALA A 344 -0.01 28.51 13.70
CA ALA A 344 -1.14 29.44 13.49
C ALA A 344 -2.43 29.01 14.21
N GLN A 345 -2.38 28.29 15.33
CA GLN A 345 -3.56 28.08 16.20
C GLN A 345 -3.14 27.92 17.66
N SER A 346 -2.66 28.97 18.25
CA SER A 346 -2.76 29.23 19.70
C SER A 346 -3.39 30.59 19.89
N ASP A 347 -4.69 30.61 20.08
CA ASP A 347 -5.48 31.78 20.47
C ASP A 347 -5.33 31.95 22.00
N PRO A 348 -4.86 33.10 22.50
CA PRO A 348 -4.86 33.37 23.90
C PRO A 348 -6.06 34.25 24.23
N SER A 349 -7.15 33.67 24.70
CA SER A 349 -8.19 34.41 25.42
C SER A 349 -8.21 34.02 26.90
N GLU A 350 -7.32 34.60 27.66
CA GLU A 350 -7.53 34.83 29.08
C GLU A 350 -7.19 36.28 29.41
N GLY A 351 -8.16 36.96 29.88
CA GLY A 351 -8.12 38.27 30.51
C GLY A 351 -9.54 38.63 30.86
N GLY A 352 -9.96 38.48 31.99
CA GLY A 352 -9.58 39.03 33.27
C GLY A 352 -10.68 39.97 33.71
N ALA A 353 -11.40 39.55 34.55
CA ALA A 353 -12.25 39.88 35.64
C ALA A 353 -12.29 41.31 36.16
N THR A 354 -13.21 41.52 37.03
CA THR A 354 -13.46 42.57 38.05
C THR A 354 -14.32 43.73 37.56
N GLU A 355 -15.54 43.72 37.92
CA GLU A 355 -16.25 44.27 39.10
C GLU A 355 -17.72 43.85 39.04
#